data_a50e89ce1074a21632078de85fb5d292
#
_entry.id   a50e89ce1074a21632078de85fb5d292
#
_cell.length_a   1.000
_cell.length_b   1.000
_cell.length_c   1.000
_cell.angle_alpha   90.00
_cell.angle_beta   90.00
_cell.angle_gamma   90.00
#
_symmetry.space_group_name_H-M   'P 1'
#
loop_
_entity.id
_entity.type
_entity.pdbx_description
1 polymer ?
#
loop_
_entity_poly.entity_id
_entity_poly.type
_entity_poly.pdbx_seq_one_letter_code
_entity_poly.pdbx_strand_id
1 'polypeptide(L)'
;MREVTGASVVIVGGGVTGLSAGWWLAQAGVDVLVLERGIVGWEASGRNGGGATHIYSPFGLEEQRLWPQMDALLGYPTEHQPNRIRVALTPAQLDFYQRSAEIASARGLRTDSLDVKQLKELVPIVGDNAVGGLYTQFGGHANPQRTVQAYAWALQDHGGRISQHTTVTGLRVAGGRVTAVETTRGTFGADVVVAAAGPQTGLLAAMVGAHLPLAPARVEMIVTEPLPLMFRGGVDGNGLYGRQTLRGNLVYGGGPHEWIDVPDMAEPAKPTTPLLRNLARRLAELFPGAAHLRLIRSWAGVVENTPDGLPVVDRLRDPDNFVVATMSSVGFGLSPASGKGISELVQHGRCSFADLSALRLDRFADVPPDWRERRGWVAAPDRIDARRAELAGVVR
;
A
#
# COMPACT_ATOMS: atom_id res chain seq x y z
N MET A 1 24.98 1.71 32.78
CA MET A 1 24.12 2.36 31.77
C MET A 1 24.59 1.82 30.42
N ARG A 2 23.72 1.11 29.64
CA ARG A 2 24.05 0.75 28.26
C ARG A 2 24.08 2.03 27.45
N GLU A 3 25.11 2.19 26.62
CA GLU A 3 25.21 3.30 25.67
C GLU A 3 23.91 3.41 24.87
N VAL A 4 23.35 4.61 24.84
CA VAL A 4 22.17 4.94 24.02
C VAL A 4 22.68 5.06 22.59
N THR A 5 22.65 3.98 21.83
CA THR A 5 22.91 4.03 20.39
C THR A 5 21.73 4.74 19.72
N GLY A 6 21.92 6.00 19.33
CA GLY A 6 20.91 6.80 18.63
C GLY A 6 21.08 6.77 17.11
N ALA A 7 20.17 7.44 16.43
CA ALA A 7 20.24 7.81 15.03
C ALA A 7 19.67 9.22 14.86
N SER A 8 20.07 9.94 13.81
CA SER A 8 19.44 11.21 13.49
C SER A 8 17.95 11.02 13.19
N VAL A 9 17.61 9.96 12.49
CA VAL A 9 16.21 9.60 12.23
C VAL A 9 15.94 8.17 12.66
N VAL A 10 14.98 7.98 13.57
CA VAL A 10 14.45 6.69 13.96
C VAL A 10 13.09 6.49 13.28
N ILE A 11 12.97 5.43 12.48
CA ILE A 11 11.73 5.05 11.80
C ILE A 11 11.13 3.85 12.52
N VAL A 12 9.89 3.95 12.96
CA VAL A 12 9.15 2.86 13.60
C VAL A 12 8.25 2.18 12.57
N GLY A 13 8.61 0.95 12.21
CA GLY A 13 7.94 0.10 11.23
C GLY A 13 8.81 -0.25 10.03
N GLY A 14 9.15 -1.53 9.90
CA GLY A 14 9.91 -2.13 8.78
C GLY A 14 9.02 -2.57 7.62
N GLY A 15 7.87 -1.93 7.44
CA GLY A 15 7.02 -2.04 6.25
C GLY A 15 7.56 -1.22 5.08
N VAL A 16 6.92 -1.35 3.91
CA VAL A 16 7.38 -0.69 2.68
C VAL A 16 7.47 0.83 2.81
N THR A 17 6.57 1.47 3.58
CA THR A 17 6.59 2.91 3.81
C THR A 17 7.83 3.34 4.59
N GLY A 18 8.09 2.67 5.73
CA GLY A 18 9.25 2.98 6.56
C GLY A 18 10.58 2.66 5.89
N LEU A 19 10.67 1.51 5.18
CA LEU A 19 11.88 1.12 4.47
C LEU A 19 12.18 2.06 3.29
N SER A 20 11.16 2.46 2.53
CA SER A 20 11.34 3.41 1.45
C SER A 20 11.77 4.79 1.95
N ALA A 21 11.13 5.31 3.00
CA ALA A 21 11.53 6.57 3.63
C ALA A 21 12.97 6.50 4.16
N GLY A 22 13.31 5.38 4.82
CA GLY A 22 14.65 5.13 5.32
C GLY A 22 15.70 5.07 4.22
N TRP A 23 15.41 4.40 3.12
CA TRP A 23 16.31 4.33 1.98
C TRP A 23 16.57 5.69 1.36
N TRP A 24 15.53 6.49 1.09
CA TRP A 24 15.70 7.85 0.56
C TRP A 24 16.50 8.75 1.49
N LEU A 25 16.31 8.64 2.81
CA LEU A 25 17.08 9.36 3.81
C LEU A 25 18.55 8.91 3.84
N ALA A 26 18.79 7.58 3.87
CA ALA A 26 20.15 7.04 3.90
C ALA A 26 20.93 7.37 2.61
N GLN A 27 20.28 7.32 1.45
CA GLN A 27 20.85 7.76 0.17
C GLN A 27 21.26 9.23 0.19
N ALA A 28 20.54 10.07 0.96
CA ALA A 28 20.88 11.47 1.19
C ALA A 28 21.95 11.67 2.29
N GLY A 29 22.55 10.60 2.82
CA GLY A 29 23.59 10.64 3.84
C GLY A 29 23.09 10.85 5.28
N VAL A 30 21.79 10.70 5.53
CA VAL A 30 21.20 10.80 6.87
C VAL A 30 21.44 9.50 7.64
N ASP A 31 21.83 9.58 8.92
CA ASP A 31 21.93 8.41 9.80
C ASP A 31 20.53 7.93 10.19
N VAL A 32 20.15 6.73 9.70
CA VAL A 32 18.81 6.15 9.85
C VAL A 32 18.86 4.83 10.59
N LEU A 33 17.91 4.67 11.53
CA LEU A 33 17.61 3.39 12.18
C LEU A 33 16.14 3.04 12.00
N VAL A 34 15.86 1.92 11.36
CA VAL A 34 14.50 1.33 11.27
C VAL A 34 14.31 0.33 12.40
N LEU A 35 13.27 0.50 13.19
CA LEU A 35 12.86 -0.42 14.25
C LEU A 35 11.66 -1.24 13.77
N GLU A 36 11.82 -2.56 13.74
CA GLU A 36 10.76 -3.50 13.32
C GLU A 36 10.53 -4.52 14.44
N ARG A 37 9.27 -4.67 14.87
CA ARG A 37 8.92 -5.60 15.95
C ARG A 37 9.07 -7.08 15.56
N GLY A 38 8.83 -7.42 14.30
CA GLY A 38 8.98 -8.76 13.75
C GLY A 38 10.13 -8.81 12.74
N ILE A 39 9.81 -9.21 11.51
CA ILE A 39 10.71 -9.21 10.36
C ILE A 39 10.21 -8.19 9.33
N VAL A 40 11.14 -7.54 8.64
CA VAL A 40 10.82 -6.55 7.62
C VAL A 40 9.86 -7.10 6.57
N GLY A 41 8.84 -6.32 6.23
CA GLY A 41 7.86 -6.66 5.21
C GLY A 41 6.93 -7.83 5.51
N TRP A 42 6.95 -8.38 6.71
CA TRP A 42 6.15 -9.56 7.06
C TRP A 42 4.64 -9.33 6.98
N GLU A 43 4.18 -8.14 7.34
CA GLU A 43 2.76 -7.79 7.34
C GLU A 43 2.25 -7.38 5.93
N ALA A 44 1.33 -6.44 5.84
CA ALA A 44 0.67 -6.02 4.59
C ALA A 44 1.64 -5.78 3.43
N SER A 45 2.83 -5.26 3.72
CA SER A 45 3.83 -4.90 2.72
C SER A 45 4.36 -6.07 1.90
N GLY A 46 4.47 -7.26 2.48
CA GLY A 46 4.86 -8.48 1.76
C GLY A 46 3.68 -9.38 1.36
N ARG A 47 2.44 -9.01 1.72
CA ARG A 47 1.25 -9.85 1.57
C ARG A 47 0.20 -9.32 0.61
N ASN A 48 0.49 -8.21 -0.07
CA ASN A 48 -0.43 -7.55 -1.01
C ASN A 48 -0.33 -8.11 -2.44
N GLY A 49 -1.18 -7.61 -3.34
CA GLY A 49 -1.21 -7.99 -4.76
C GLY A 49 -0.10 -7.37 -5.61
N GLY A 50 0.65 -6.40 -5.09
CA GLY A 50 1.72 -5.71 -5.81
C GLY A 50 1.29 -4.56 -6.72
N GLY A 51 0.04 -4.10 -6.64
CA GLY A 51 -0.47 -3.05 -7.51
C GLY A 51 0.22 -1.69 -7.30
N ALA A 52 0.54 -1.02 -8.40
CA ALA A 52 1.22 0.26 -8.47
C ALA A 52 0.46 1.23 -9.41
N THR A 53 -0.74 1.65 -9.02
CA THR A 53 -1.60 2.50 -9.87
C THR A 53 -2.52 3.37 -8.99
N HIS A 54 -1.97 4.46 -8.44
CA HIS A 54 -2.69 5.33 -7.50
C HIS A 54 -2.68 6.79 -7.96
N ILE A 55 -3.03 7.04 -9.23
CA ILE A 55 -2.99 8.37 -9.87
C ILE A 55 -3.83 9.44 -9.18
N TYR A 56 -4.78 9.05 -8.35
CA TYR A 56 -5.62 9.98 -7.56
C TYR A 56 -4.95 10.50 -6.30
N SER A 57 -3.88 9.85 -5.85
CA SER A 57 -3.08 10.33 -4.72
C SER A 57 -2.25 11.55 -5.12
N PRO A 58 -1.97 12.50 -4.21
CA PRO A 58 -0.96 13.55 -4.43
C PRO A 58 0.41 13.01 -4.86
N PHE A 59 0.75 11.79 -4.45
CA PHE A 59 1.98 11.10 -4.85
C PHE A 59 1.89 10.39 -6.20
N GLY A 60 0.70 10.31 -6.81
CA GLY A 60 0.41 9.37 -7.91
C GLY A 60 1.21 9.60 -9.18
N LEU A 61 1.49 10.84 -9.58
CA LEU A 61 2.31 11.11 -10.77
C LEU A 61 3.78 10.73 -10.54
N GLU A 62 4.32 11.04 -9.37
CA GLU A 62 5.69 10.68 -9.02
C GLU A 62 5.82 9.16 -8.83
N GLU A 63 4.80 8.48 -8.31
CA GLU A 63 4.71 7.01 -8.27
C GLU A 63 4.91 6.43 -9.68
N GLN A 64 4.16 6.93 -10.68
CA GLN A 64 4.25 6.44 -12.05
C GLN A 64 5.63 6.71 -12.68
N ARG A 65 6.25 7.85 -12.35
CA ARG A 65 7.58 8.19 -12.83
C ARG A 65 8.67 7.31 -12.23
N LEU A 66 8.55 6.94 -10.95
CA LEU A 66 9.58 6.22 -10.22
C LEU A 66 9.56 4.71 -10.45
N TRP A 67 8.39 4.05 -10.49
CA TRP A 67 8.32 2.60 -10.59
C TRP A 67 9.18 1.98 -11.69
N PRO A 68 9.19 2.49 -12.94
CA PRO A 68 10.04 1.93 -13.99
C PRO A 68 11.54 1.99 -13.71
N GLN A 69 11.97 2.84 -12.78
CA GLN A 69 13.36 3.09 -12.44
C GLN A 69 13.81 2.37 -11.16
N MET A 70 12.86 1.78 -10.41
CA MET A 70 13.15 1.31 -9.04
C MET A 70 14.21 0.21 -8.99
N ASP A 71 14.23 -0.72 -9.94
CA ASP A 71 15.27 -1.77 -9.99
C ASP A 71 16.67 -1.17 -10.10
N ALA A 72 16.83 -0.15 -10.96
CA ALA A 72 18.10 0.55 -11.13
C ALA A 72 18.48 1.43 -9.93
N LEU A 73 17.50 2.12 -9.34
CA LEU A 73 17.70 3.00 -8.19
C LEU A 73 18.06 2.22 -6.93
N LEU A 74 17.42 1.07 -6.70
CA LEU A 74 17.68 0.21 -5.55
C LEU A 74 18.90 -0.69 -5.73
N GLY A 75 19.30 -0.98 -6.98
CA GLY A 75 20.32 -1.99 -7.29
C GLY A 75 19.82 -3.44 -7.14
N TYR A 76 18.53 -3.65 -6.91
CA TYR A 76 17.90 -4.95 -6.65
C TYR A 76 16.57 -5.07 -7.39
N PRO A 77 16.21 -6.27 -7.91
CA PRO A 77 14.99 -6.45 -8.67
C PRO A 77 13.74 -6.38 -7.81
N THR A 78 12.77 -5.57 -8.22
CA THR A 78 11.41 -5.54 -7.68
C THR A 78 10.46 -6.44 -8.45
N GLU A 79 10.89 -6.97 -9.60
CA GLU A 79 10.05 -7.67 -10.58
C GLU A 79 8.88 -6.79 -11.06
N HIS A 80 9.12 -5.49 -11.23
CA HIS A 80 8.09 -4.57 -11.73
C HIS A 80 7.72 -4.92 -13.17
N GLN A 81 6.42 -5.06 -13.38
CA GLN A 81 5.79 -5.26 -14.68
C GLN A 81 4.89 -4.06 -14.95
N PRO A 82 5.22 -3.24 -15.95
CA PRO A 82 4.43 -2.05 -16.27
C PRO A 82 3.10 -2.45 -16.91
N ASN A 83 2.21 -1.46 -16.99
CA ASN A 83 0.91 -1.52 -17.63
C ASN A 83 -0.15 -2.28 -16.82
N ARG A 84 -1.40 -2.03 -17.19
CA ARG A 84 -2.55 -2.65 -16.54
C ARG A 84 -3.73 -2.74 -17.48
N ILE A 85 -4.47 -3.84 -17.38
CA ILE A 85 -5.76 -4.03 -18.02
C ILE A 85 -6.85 -4.05 -16.94
N ARG A 86 -7.94 -3.35 -17.18
CA ARG A 86 -9.17 -3.47 -16.40
C ARG A 86 -10.24 -4.12 -17.27
N VAL A 87 -10.73 -5.28 -16.86
CA VAL A 87 -11.77 -6.03 -17.56
C VAL A 87 -13.14 -5.62 -17.04
N ALA A 88 -14.01 -5.15 -17.94
CA ALA A 88 -15.41 -4.85 -17.64
C ALA A 88 -16.30 -6.05 -17.95
N LEU A 89 -17.10 -6.49 -16.98
CA LEU A 89 -18.12 -7.53 -17.13
C LEU A 89 -19.53 -6.92 -17.27
N THR A 90 -19.68 -5.62 -17.11
CA THR A 90 -20.95 -4.89 -17.29
C THR A 90 -20.73 -3.56 -18.00
N PRO A 91 -21.73 -3.03 -18.73
CA PRO A 91 -21.63 -1.69 -19.32
C PRO A 91 -21.30 -0.61 -18.30
N ALA A 92 -21.87 -0.64 -17.11
CA ALA A 92 -21.61 0.32 -16.06
C ALA A 92 -20.13 0.32 -15.59
N GLN A 93 -19.48 -0.84 -15.56
CA GLN A 93 -18.05 -0.93 -15.29
C GLN A 93 -17.22 -0.33 -16.43
N LEU A 94 -17.63 -0.55 -17.67
CA LEU A 94 -16.94 0.01 -18.83
C LEU A 94 -17.04 1.54 -18.84
N ASP A 95 -18.22 2.11 -18.60
CA ASP A 95 -18.44 3.56 -18.46
C ASP A 95 -17.59 4.16 -17.32
N PHE A 96 -17.48 3.46 -16.20
CA PHE A 96 -16.61 3.87 -15.10
C PHE A 96 -15.13 3.90 -15.52
N TYR A 97 -14.67 2.90 -16.27
CA TYR A 97 -13.30 2.88 -16.77
C TYR A 97 -13.02 3.97 -17.80
N GLN A 98 -13.97 4.29 -18.65
CA GLN A 98 -13.88 5.40 -19.62
C GLN A 98 -13.74 6.75 -18.91
N ARG A 99 -14.55 7.02 -17.87
CA ARG A 99 -14.37 8.23 -17.03
C ARG A 99 -13.01 8.27 -16.35
N SER A 100 -12.52 7.12 -15.89
CA SER A 100 -11.17 7.04 -15.31
C SER A 100 -10.07 7.32 -16.34
N ALA A 101 -10.29 6.94 -17.59
CA ALA A 101 -9.38 7.22 -18.70
C ALA A 101 -9.32 8.72 -19.03
N GLU A 102 -10.45 9.42 -18.99
CA GLU A 102 -10.51 10.89 -19.19
C GLU A 102 -9.67 11.62 -18.13
N ILE A 103 -9.80 11.22 -16.85
CA ILE A 103 -9.01 11.79 -15.74
C ILE A 103 -7.52 11.51 -15.93
N ALA A 104 -7.16 10.29 -16.34
CA ALA A 104 -5.77 9.93 -16.61
C ALA A 104 -5.20 10.74 -17.79
N SER A 105 -5.96 10.87 -18.88
CA SER A 105 -5.57 11.65 -20.06
C SER A 105 -5.37 13.13 -19.73
N ALA A 106 -6.22 13.72 -18.90
CA ALA A 106 -6.05 15.09 -18.42
C ALA A 106 -4.75 15.29 -17.61
N ARG A 107 -4.15 14.24 -17.11
CA ARG A 107 -2.85 14.21 -16.42
C ARG A 107 -1.67 13.77 -17.31
N GLY A 108 -1.90 13.68 -18.63
CA GLY A 108 -0.89 13.25 -19.60
C GLY A 108 -0.57 11.73 -19.57
N LEU A 109 -1.43 10.92 -18.93
CA LEU A 109 -1.26 9.48 -18.84
C LEU A 109 -2.06 8.79 -19.95
N ARG A 110 -1.41 7.88 -20.67
CA ARG A 110 -2.00 7.21 -21.83
C ARG A 110 -2.87 6.02 -21.44
N THR A 111 -4.05 5.97 -22.03
CA THR A 111 -5.02 4.87 -21.91
C THR A 111 -5.62 4.53 -23.26
N ASP A 112 -5.95 3.25 -23.46
CA ASP A 112 -6.59 2.77 -24.68
C ASP A 112 -7.80 1.90 -24.31
N SER A 113 -8.97 2.16 -24.91
CA SER A 113 -10.14 1.29 -24.76
C SER A 113 -9.92 0.00 -25.54
N LEU A 114 -10.28 -1.13 -24.97
CA LEU A 114 -10.20 -2.46 -25.58
C LEU A 114 -11.60 -3.00 -25.85
N ASP A 115 -11.85 -3.42 -27.09
CA ASP A 115 -13.00 -4.28 -27.36
C ASP A 115 -12.73 -5.72 -26.87
N VAL A 116 -13.77 -6.57 -26.92
CA VAL A 116 -13.68 -7.94 -26.39
C VAL A 116 -12.63 -8.77 -27.15
N LYS A 117 -12.48 -8.55 -28.46
CA LYS A 117 -11.50 -9.28 -29.27
C LYS A 117 -10.08 -8.91 -28.87
N GLN A 118 -9.78 -7.61 -28.81
CA GLN A 118 -8.48 -7.09 -28.37
C GLN A 118 -8.14 -7.54 -26.94
N LEU A 119 -9.16 -7.55 -26.05
CA LEU A 119 -9.00 -8.02 -24.68
C LEU A 119 -8.61 -9.49 -24.62
N LYS A 120 -9.24 -10.37 -25.43
CA LYS A 120 -8.92 -11.80 -25.48
C LYS A 120 -7.57 -12.08 -26.14
N GLU A 121 -7.13 -11.27 -27.08
CA GLU A 121 -5.78 -11.37 -27.65
C GLU A 121 -4.69 -11.15 -26.58
N LEU A 122 -4.92 -10.21 -25.64
CA LEU A 122 -3.99 -9.92 -24.56
C LEU A 122 -4.16 -10.86 -23.37
N VAL A 123 -5.39 -11.24 -23.04
CA VAL A 123 -5.74 -12.07 -21.87
C VAL A 123 -6.67 -13.21 -22.31
N PRO A 124 -6.12 -14.29 -22.91
CA PRO A 124 -6.91 -15.35 -23.53
C PRO A 124 -7.87 -16.11 -22.61
N ILE A 125 -7.66 -16.02 -21.30
CA ILE A 125 -8.49 -16.68 -20.28
C ILE A 125 -9.76 -15.89 -19.89
N VAL A 126 -9.93 -14.66 -20.40
CA VAL A 126 -11.15 -13.86 -20.22
C VAL A 126 -12.32 -14.49 -20.93
N GLY A 127 -13.47 -14.51 -20.28
CA GLY A 127 -14.68 -15.12 -20.81
C GLY A 127 -15.47 -14.27 -21.81
N ASP A 128 -16.46 -14.89 -22.44
CA ASP A 128 -17.41 -14.23 -23.37
C ASP A 128 -18.34 -13.24 -22.67
N ASN A 129 -18.40 -13.29 -21.34
CA ASN A 129 -19.16 -12.37 -20.51
C ASN A 129 -18.50 -11.00 -20.34
N ALA A 130 -17.27 -10.79 -20.83
CA ALA A 130 -16.64 -9.48 -20.87
C ALA A 130 -17.30 -8.59 -21.92
N VAL A 131 -17.51 -7.32 -21.58
CA VAL A 131 -18.09 -6.30 -22.49
C VAL A 131 -17.05 -5.34 -23.05
N GLY A 132 -15.78 -5.45 -22.61
CA GLY A 132 -14.66 -4.64 -23.03
C GLY A 132 -13.66 -4.43 -21.89
N GLY A 133 -12.73 -3.51 -22.06
CA GLY A 133 -11.73 -3.20 -21.07
C GLY A 133 -11.03 -1.85 -21.27
N LEU A 134 -10.17 -1.52 -20.35
CA LEU A 134 -9.27 -0.37 -20.41
C LEU A 134 -7.82 -0.83 -20.24
N TYR A 135 -6.99 -0.56 -21.22
CA TYR A 135 -5.55 -0.69 -21.12
C TYR A 135 -4.94 0.63 -20.66
N THR A 136 -4.05 0.59 -19.68
CA THR A 136 -3.31 1.76 -19.22
C THR A 136 -1.82 1.53 -19.40
N GLN A 137 -1.12 2.50 -20.03
CA GLN A 137 0.32 2.47 -20.26
C GLN A 137 1.12 3.02 -19.07
N PHE A 138 0.53 2.99 -17.91
CA PHE A 138 1.11 3.40 -16.65
C PHE A 138 0.68 2.43 -15.54
N GLY A 139 1.28 2.57 -14.35
CA GLY A 139 1.03 1.67 -13.25
C GLY A 139 1.69 0.32 -13.46
N GLY A 140 0.98 -0.73 -13.13
CA GLY A 140 1.48 -2.08 -13.21
C GLY A 140 1.51 -2.77 -11.86
N HIS A 141 2.39 -3.75 -11.75
CA HIS A 141 2.57 -4.55 -10.53
C HIS A 141 4.03 -4.85 -10.29
N ALA A 142 4.40 -5.01 -9.03
CA ALA A 142 5.71 -5.51 -8.61
C ALA A 142 5.56 -6.70 -7.65
N ASN A 143 6.61 -7.42 -7.38
CA ASN A 143 6.61 -8.49 -6.39
C ASN A 143 6.77 -7.89 -4.99
N PRO A 144 5.78 -8.05 -4.09
CA PRO A 144 5.82 -7.41 -2.77
C PRO A 144 7.03 -7.81 -1.93
N GLN A 145 7.34 -9.10 -1.87
CA GLN A 145 8.46 -9.58 -1.06
C GLN A 145 9.81 -9.11 -1.65
N ARG A 146 9.97 -9.14 -2.99
CA ARG A 146 11.17 -8.64 -3.65
C ARG A 146 11.35 -7.15 -3.45
N THR A 147 10.28 -6.38 -3.55
CA THR A 147 10.32 -4.93 -3.35
C THR A 147 10.73 -4.56 -1.93
N VAL A 148 10.13 -5.18 -0.92
CA VAL A 148 10.49 -4.93 0.48
C VAL A 148 11.95 -5.30 0.75
N GLN A 149 12.39 -6.46 0.24
CA GLN A 149 13.77 -6.92 0.35
C GLN A 149 14.75 -5.96 -0.34
N ALA A 150 14.39 -5.47 -1.55
CA ALA A 150 15.19 -4.51 -2.30
C ALA A 150 15.37 -3.20 -1.52
N TYR A 151 14.29 -2.65 -0.94
CA TYR A 151 14.40 -1.46 -0.08
C TYR A 151 15.28 -1.71 1.14
N ALA A 152 15.13 -2.86 1.82
CA ALA A 152 15.90 -3.17 3.02
C ALA A 152 17.40 -3.28 2.72
N TRP A 153 17.77 -3.94 1.64
CA TRP A 153 19.16 -4.07 1.22
C TRP A 153 19.75 -2.75 0.75
N ALA A 154 19.03 -2.02 -0.11
CA ALA A 154 19.48 -0.71 -0.59
C ALA A 154 19.64 0.30 0.56
N LEU A 155 18.75 0.27 1.56
CA LEU A 155 18.92 1.09 2.78
C LEU A 155 20.23 0.75 3.51
N GLN A 156 20.54 -0.55 3.67
CA GLN A 156 21.77 -0.99 4.34
C GLN A 156 23.03 -0.68 3.52
N ASP A 157 22.98 -0.78 2.20
CA ASP A 157 24.10 -0.40 1.30
C ASP A 157 24.46 1.08 1.43
N HIS A 158 23.49 1.93 1.78
CA HIS A 158 23.70 3.35 2.08
C HIS A 158 23.98 3.63 3.58
N GLY A 159 24.31 2.60 4.37
CA GLY A 159 24.68 2.74 5.78
C GLY A 159 23.51 2.82 6.76
N GLY A 160 22.26 2.75 6.29
CA GLY A 160 21.10 2.67 7.17
C GLY A 160 21.06 1.36 7.95
N ARG A 161 20.49 1.39 9.15
CA ARG A 161 20.46 0.26 10.09
C ARG A 161 19.03 -0.23 10.24
N ILE A 162 18.85 -1.54 10.38
CA ILE A 162 17.55 -2.18 10.64
C ILE A 162 17.68 -3.05 11.90
N SER A 163 16.83 -2.79 12.90
CA SER A 163 16.72 -3.61 14.11
C SER A 163 15.39 -4.35 14.10
N GLN A 164 15.43 -5.61 13.69
CA GLN A 164 14.28 -6.52 13.71
C GLN A 164 14.07 -7.09 15.13
N HIS A 165 12.88 -7.65 15.39
CA HIS A 165 12.46 -8.16 16.70
C HIS A 165 12.63 -7.11 17.82
N THR A 166 12.34 -5.85 17.49
CA THR A 166 12.50 -4.69 18.37
C THR A 166 11.17 -3.93 18.44
N THR A 167 10.38 -4.26 19.44
CA THR A 167 9.08 -3.63 19.66
C THR A 167 9.26 -2.30 20.38
N VAL A 168 8.68 -1.22 19.84
CA VAL A 168 8.59 0.07 20.53
C VAL A 168 7.55 -0.03 21.63
N THR A 169 7.92 0.35 22.84
CA THR A 169 7.09 0.28 24.04
C THR A 169 6.74 1.67 24.60
N GLY A 170 7.45 2.71 24.20
CA GLY A 170 7.20 4.08 24.64
C GLY A 170 7.99 5.12 23.85
N LEU A 171 7.58 6.37 23.99
CA LEU A 171 8.28 7.54 23.46
C LEU A 171 8.52 8.53 24.59
N ARG A 172 9.77 8.97 24.77
CA ARG A 172 10.10 10.03 25.75
C ARG A 172 9.92 11.39 25.09
N VAL A 173 9.02 12.18 25.64
CA VAL A 173 8.79 13.55 25.20
C VAL A 173 9.31 14.50 26.26
N ALA A 174 10.15 15.45 25.86
CA ALA A 174 10.65 16.52 26.71
C ALA A 174 10.84 17.81 25.89
N GLY A 175 10.40 18.94 26.43
CA GLY A 175 10.52 20.24 25.77
C GLY A 175 9.85 20.31 24.38
N GLY A 176 8.67 19.68 24.19
CA GLY A 176 7.97 19.65 22.91
C GLY A 176 8.63 18.79 21.83
N ARG A 177 9.52 17.85 22.21
CA ARG A 177 10.25 16.96 21.28
C ARG A 177 10.30 15.53 21.80
N VAL A 178 10.24 14.57 20.89
CA VAL A 178 10.61 13.18 21.20
C VAL A 178 12.13 13.10 21.30
N THR A 179 12.64 12.73 22.46
CA THR A 179 14.08 12.64 22.74
C THR A 179 14.62 11.22 22.66
N ALA A 180 13.74 10.21 22.83
CA ALA A 180 14.12 8.81 22.75
C ALA A 180 12.93 7.91 22.45
N VAL A 181 13.23 6.77 21.81
CA VAL A 181 12.32 5.67 21.52
C VAL A 181 12.67 4.50 22.46
N GLU A 182 11.74 4.12 23.32
CA GLU A 182 11.88 2.99 24.23
C GLU A 182 11.44 1.69 23.55
N THR A 183 12.20 0.65 23.72
CA THR A 183 11.94 -0.63 23.05
C THR A 183 12.23 -1.83 23.95
N THR A 184 11.80 -3.01 23.53
CA THR A 184 12.12 -4.28 24.17
C THR A 184 13.62 -4.61 24.15
N ARG A 185 14.44 -3.90 23.37
CA ARG A 185 15.90 -4.13 23.23
C ARG A 185 16.75 -2.97 23.71
N GLY A 186 16.16 -1.99 24.34
CA GLY A 186 16.83 -0.81 24.87
C GLY A 186 16.19 0.49 24.41
N THR A 187 16.87 1.58 24.69
CA THR A 187 16.37 2.93 24.35
C THR A 187 17.29 3.53 23.28
N PHE A 188 16.68 4.14 22.26
CA PHE A 188 17.39 4.78 21.16
C PHE A 188 17.10 6.28 21.16
N GLY A 189 18.14 7.11 21.16
CA GLY A 189 18.02 8.56 20.96
C GLY A 189 17.61 8.88 19.51
N ALA A 190 16.84 9.94 19.30
CA ALA A 190 16.43 10.37 17.96
C ALA A 190 16.29 11.89 17.88
N ASP A 191 16.79 12.50 16.79
CA ASP A 191 16.51 13.90 16.46
C ASP A 191 15.12 14.03 15.81
N VAL A 192 14.73 13.05 14.98
CA VAL A 192 13.40 12.93 14.37
C VAL A 192 12.90 11.50 14.50
N VAL A 193 11.62 11.33 14.79
CA VAL A 193 10.94 10.03 14.79
C VAL A 193 9.89 9.99 13.69
N VAL A 194 9.92 8.95 12.86
CA VAL A 194 8.89 8.68 11.84
C VAL A 194 8.07 7.46 12.24
N ALA A 195 6.79 7.65 12.49
CA ALA A 195 5.84 6.57 12.79
C ALA A 195 5.21 6.04 11.49
N ALA A 196 5.67 4.86 11.04
CA ALA A 196 5.25 4.19 9.81
C ALA A 196 4.87 2.71 10.06
N ALA A 197 4.20 2.46 11.19
CA ALA A 197 3.92 1.12 11.72
C ALA A 197 2.58 0.53 11.22
N GLY A 198 2.09 0.95 10.05
CA GLY A 198 0.83 0.48 9.49
C GLY A 198 -0.34 0.66 10.47
N PRO A 199 -1.13 -0.38 10.77
CA PRO A 199 -2.27 -0.28 11.67
C PRO A 199 -1.94 0.23 13.08
N GLN A 200 -0.69 0.07 13.55
CA GLN A 200 -0.24 0.51 14.87
C GLN A 200 0.26 1.96 14.89
N THR A 201 0.29 2.65 13.76
CA THR A 201 0.71 4.07 13.70
C THR A 201 -0.15 4.96 14.59
N GLY A 202 -1.46 4.64 14.72
CA GLY A 202 -2.35 5.36 15.64
C GLY A 202 -1.96 5.21 17.12
N LEU A 203 -1.44 4.04 17.52
CA LEU A 203 -0.95 3.82 18.89
C LEU A 203 0.31 4.65 19.17
N LEU A 204 1.22 4.74 18.19
CA LEU A 204 2.42 5.57 18.32
C LEU A 204 2.06 7.07 18.38
N ALA A 205 1.10 7.52 17.57
CA ALA A 205 0.59 8.88 17.64
C ALA A 205 -0.03 9.20 19.01
N ALA A 206 -0.77 8.26 19.59
CA ALA A 206 -1.35 8.42 20.92
C ALA A 206 -0.29 8.55 22.04
N MET A 207 0.88 7.94 21.89
CA MET A 207 1.99 8.07 22.85
C MET A 207 2.53 9.51 22.94
N VAL A 208 2.28 10.33 21.92
CA VAL A 208 2.66 11.76 21.89
C VAL A 208 1.44 12.68 21.97
N GLY A 209 0.26 12.17 22.35
CA GLY A 209 -0.96 12.96 22.54
C GLY A 209 -1.71 13.29 21.24
N ALA A 210 -1.31 12.73 20.08
CA ALA A 210 -1.99 12.96 18.81
C ALA A 210 -3.03 11.86 18.54
N HIS A 211 -4.20 12.25 18.02
CA HIS A 211 -5.24 11.32 17.60
C HIS A 211 -5.20 11.08 16.10
N LEU A 212 -4.86 9.86 15.68
CA LEU A 212 -4.91 9.42 14.29
C LEU A 212 -6.03 8.37 14.15
N PRO A 213 -7.16 8.70 13.49
CA PRO A 213 -8.26 7.77 13.31
C PRO A 213 -7.89 6.73 12.22
N LEU A 214 -7.50 5.55 12.66
CA LEU A 214 -7.21 4.41 11.79
C LEU A 214 -8.14 3.24 12.09
N ALA A 215 -8.59 2.56 11.04
CA ALA A 215 -9.30 1.30 11.15
C ALA A 215 -8.55 0.19 10.39
N PRO A 216 -8.12 -0.86 11.09
CA PRO A 216 -7.54 -2.02 10.45
C PRO A 216 -8.59 -2.82 9.71
N ALA A 217 -8.20 -3.37 8.54
CA ALA A 217 -9.03 -4.30 7.79
C ALA A 217 -8.21 -5.51 7.34
N ARG A 218 -8.81 -6.69 7.45
CA ARG A 218 -8.25 -7.92 6.90
C ARG A 218 -8.53 -7.98 5.40
N VAL A 219 -7.49 -8.27 4.63
CA VAL A 219 -7.51 -8.44 3.18
C VAL A 219 -6.94 -9.81 2.86
N GLU A 220 -7.59 -10.54 1.97
CA GLU A 220 -7.18 -11.89 1.61
C GLU A 220 -6.68 -11.99 0.18
N MET A 221 -5.77 -12.92 -0.03
CA MET A 221 -5.14 -13.23 -1.30
C MET A 221 -5.19 -14.72 -1.57
N ILE A 222 -5.28 -15.08 -2.85
CA ILE A 222 -5.18 -16.44 -3.36
C ILE A 222 -4.12 -16.53 -4.44
N VAL A 223 -3.53 -17.71 -4.62
CA VAL A 223 -2.62 -18.01 -5.72
C VAL A 223 -2.95 -19.37 -6.30
N THR A 224 -2.94 -19.45 -7.65
CA THR A 224 -3.28 -20.65 -8.40
C THR A 224 -2.04 -21.45 -8.81
N GLU A 225 -2.26 -22.65 -9.37
CA GLU A 225 -1.29 -23.32 -10.25
C GLU A 225 -0.87 -22.39 -11.39
N PRO A 226 0.33 -22.60 -12.00
CA PRO A 226 0.81 -21.75 -13.09
C PRO A 226 0.09 -22.03 -14.41
N LEU A 227 -0.03 -20.99 -15.21
CA LEU A 227 -0.43 -21.01 -16.63
C LEU A 227 0.72 -20.53 -17.50
N PRO A 228 0.71 -20.80 -18.82
CA PRO A 228 1.58 -20.11 -19.76
C PRO A 228 1.49 -18.59 -19.60
N LEU A 229 2.62 -17.91 -19.79
CA LEU A 229 2.68 -16.46 -19.62
C LEU A 229 1.82 -15.77 -20.69
N MET A 230 1.00 -14.85 -20.24
CA MET A 230 0.11 -14.00 -21.04
C MET A 230 0.61 -12.56 -21.03
N PHE A 231 -0.31 -11.61 -20.92
CA PHE A 231 -0.02 -10.19 -20.79
C PHE A 231 0.87 -9.89 -19.56
N ARG A 232 1.94 -9.12 -19.78
CA ARG A 232 2.80 -8.63 -18.70
C ARG A 232 2.22 -7.36 -18.12
N GLY A 233 1.84 -7.42 -16.86
CA GLY A 233 1.21 -6.33 -16.14
C GLY A 233 0.08 -6.82 -15.24
N GLY A 234 -0.70 -5.87 -14.72
CA GLY A 234 -1.88 -6.19 -13.93
C GLY A 234 -3.10 -6.46 -14.78
N VAL A 235 -3.93 -7.40 -14.37
CA VAL A 235 -5.26 -7.60 -14.95
C VAL A 235 -6.30 -7.58 -13.83
N ASP A 236 -7.10 -6.53 -13.76
CA ASP A 236 -8.13 -6.35 -12.74
C ASP A 236 -9.53 -6.47 -13.33
N GLY A 237 -10.48 -6.83 -12.52
CA GLY A 237 -11.91 -6.90 -12.89
C GLY A 237 -12.72 -7.61 -11.83
N ASN A 238 -14.04 -7.54 -11.92
CA ASN A 238 -14.95 -8.24 -11.01
C ASN A 238 -14.67 -7.98 -9.50
N GLY A 239 -14.19 -6.78 -9.16
CA GLY A 239 -13.80 -6.46 -7.79
C GLY A 239 -12.49 -7.10 -7.32
N LEU A 240 -11.76 -7.75 -8.22
CA LEU A 240 -10.45 -8.32 -7.99
C LEU A 240 -9.34 -7.42 -8.54
N TYR A 241 -8.20 -7.48 -7.90
CA TYR A 241 -6.93 -6.91 -8.36
C TYR A 241 -5.83 -7.96 -8.26
N GLY A 242 -4.95 -7.99 -9.24
CA GLY A 242 -3.89 -8.97 -9.24
C GLY A 242 -3.11 -9.02 -10.54
N ARG A 243 -2.32 -10.07 -10.65
CA ARG A 243 -1.43 -10.27 -11.77
C ARG A 243 -1.15 -11.76 -12.02
N GLN A 244 -0.60 -12.04 -13.18
CA GLN A 244 0.18 -13.24 -13.39
C GLN A 244 1.63 -13.00 -12.93
N THR A 245 2.18 -13.88 -12.10
CA THR A 245 3.60 -13.83 -11.71
C THR A 245 4.49 -14.21 -12.88
N LEU A 246 5.80 -13.90 -12.79
CA LEU A 246 6.78 -14.34 -13.78
C LEU A 246 6.92 -15.87 -13.89
N ARG A 247 6.35 -16.62 -12.94
CA ARG A 247 6.30 -18.08 -12.93
C ARG A 247 4.98 -18.64 -13.47
N GLY A 248 4.05 -17.78 -13.91
CA GLY A 248 2.76 -18.17 -14.48
C GLY A 248 1.60 -18.27 -13.50
N ASN A 249 1.82 -18.19 -12.19
CA ASN A 249 0.74 -18.26 -11.21
C ASN A 249 -0.12 -17.00 -11.26
N LEU A 250 -1.44 -17.14 -11.12
CA LEU A 250 -2.36 -16.04 -10.92
C LEU A 250 -2.40 -15.71 -9.42
N VAL A 251 -2.07 -14.48 -9.04
CA VAL A 251 -2.12 -13.98 -7.65
C VAL A 251 -3.16 -12.88 -7.58
N TYR A 252 -4.24 -13.13 -6.86
CA TYR A 252 -5.38 -12.24 -6.79
C TYR A 252 -5.87 -12.01 -5.37
N GLY A 253 -6.28 -10.78 -5.09
CA GLY A 253 -7.03 -10.35 -3.94
C GLY A 253 -8.19 -9.47 -4.36
N GLY A 254 -8.96 -9.00 -3.39
CA GLY A 254 -10.09 -8.14 -3.67
C GLY A 254 -11.08 -8.11 -2.51
N GLY A 255 -12.12 -7.31 -2.67
CA GLY A 255 -13.13 -7.18 -1.62
C GLY A 255 -14.09 -8.36 -1.54
N PRO A 256 -14.87 -8.44 -0.47
CA PRO A 256 -14.97 -7.48 0.62
C PRO A 256 -13.76 -7.54 1.56
N HIS A 257 -13.45 -6.39 2.19
CA HIS A 257 -12.52 -6.34 3.31
C HIS A 257 -13.32 -6.45 4.60
N GLU A 258 -12.74 -7.07 5.62
CA GLU A 258 -13.37 -7.20 6.93
C GLU A 258 -12.68 -6.27 7.94
N TRP A 259 -13.47 -5.40 8.57
CA TRP A 259 -12.99 -4.62 9.70
C TRP A 259 -12.59 -5.53 10.85
N ILE A 260 -11.43 -5.28 11.40
CA ILE A 260 -10.94 -5.95 12.61
C ILE A 260 -10.49 -4.90 13.61
N ASP A 261 -10.34 -5.29 14.86
CA ASP A 261 -9.68 -4.44 15.84
C ASP A 261 -8.16 -4.43 15.61
N VAL A 262 -7.45 -3.47 16.20
CA VAL A 262 -5.99 -3.42 16.09
C VAL A 262 -5.46 -4.78 16.52
N PRO A 263 -4.82 -5.53 15.62
CA PRO A 263 -4.49 -6.91 15.90
C PRO A 263 -3.52 -7.00 17.07
N ASP A 264 -3.83 -7.90 18.01
CA ASP A 264 -2.79 -8.47 18.86
C ASP A 264 -1.85 -9.24 17.92
N MET A 265 -0.64 -8.71 17.78
CA MET A 265 0.29 -9.14 16.75
C MET A 265 1.03 -10.43 17.12
N ALA A 266 0.61 -11.14 18.13
CA ALA A 266 1.11 -12.46 18.46
C ALA A 266 0.82 -13.49 17.34
N GLU A 267 -0.29 -13.30 16.61
CA GLU A 267 -0.62 -14.17 15.49
C GLU A 267 -0.87 -13.37 14.19
N PRO A 268 -0.30 -13.84 13.05
CA PRO A 268 -0.61 -13.25 11.75
C PRO A 268 -2.08 -13.48 11.37
N ALA A 269 -2.66 -12.52 10.66
CA ALA A 269 -4.02 -12.65 10.15
C ALA A 269 -4.16 -13.93 9.29
N LYS A 270 -5.20 -14.71 9.57
CA LYS A 270 -5.51 -15.96 8.85
C LYS A 270 -6.64 -15.73 7.84
N PRO A 271 -6.62 -16.41 6.68
CA PRO A 271 -7.74 -16.39 5.75
C PRO A 271 -8.99 -17.02 6.35
N THR A 272 -10.17 -16.61 5.85
CA THR A 272 -11.46 -17.17 6.24
C THR A 272 -12.14 -17.84 5.05
N THR A 273 -12.87 -18.93 5.32
CA THR A 273 -13.57 -19.68 4.26
C THR A 273 -14.54 -18.84 3.45
N PRO A 274 -15.39 -17.96 4.03
CA PRO A 274 -16.30 -17.12 3.25
C PRO A 274 -15.60 -16.20 2.25
N LEU A 275 -14.51 -15.54 2.67
CA LEU A 275 -13.77 -14.62 1.81
C LEU A 275 -13.00 -15.39 0.72
N LEU A 276 -12.35 -16.50 1.05
CA LEU A 276 -11.67 -17.35 0.06
C LEU A 276 -12.62 -17.87 -1.00
N ARG A 277 -13.81 -18.37 -0.61
CA ARG A 277 -14.83 -18.81 -1.54
C ARG A 277 -15.26 -17.68 -2.47
N ASN A 278 -15.45 -16.49 -1.95
CA ASN A 278 -15.82 -15.32 -2.75
C ASN A 278 -14.73 -14.95 -3.75
N LEU A 279 -13.45 -14.93 -3.32
CA LEU A 279 -12.32 -14.65 -4.22
C LEU A 279 -12.23 -15.71 -5.34
N ALA A 280 -12.32 -17.00 -5.02
CA ALA A 280 -12.25 -18.08 -5.99
C ALA A 280 -13.39 -18.00 -7.00
N ARG A 281 -14.63 -17.75 -6.54
CA ARG A 281 -15.80 -17.58 -7.41
C ARG A 281 -15.59 -16.38 -8.36
N ARG A 282 -15.21 -15.23 -7.85
CA ARG A 282 -14.97 -14.02 -8.67
C ARG A 282 -13.83 -14.21 -9.67
N LEU A 283 -12.79 -14.96 -9.30
CA LEU A 283 -11.71 -15.28 -10.20
C LEU A 283 -12.17 -16.16 -11.37
N ALA A 284 -12.97 -17.19 -11.08
CA ALA A 284 -13.56 -18.05 -12.10
C ALA A 284 -14.56 -17.32 -13.00
N GLU A 285 -15.30 -16.34 -12.47
CA GLU A 285 -16.18 -15.47 -13.25
C GLU A 285 -15.40 -14.51 -14.18
N LEU A 286 -14.28 -13.98 -13.69
CA LEU A 286 -13.41 -13.08 -14.45
C LEU A 286 -12.63 -13.84 -15.53
N PHE A 287 -12.15 -15.03 -15.19
CA PHE A 287 -11.32 -15.89 -16.02
C PHE A 287 -11.89 -17.31 -16.15
N PRO A 288 -13.00 -17.50 -16.89
CA PRO A 288 -13.56 -18.84 -17.09
C PRO A 288 -12.55 -19.84 -17.67
N GLY A 289 -11.64 -19.38 -18.53
CA GLY A 289 -10.56 -20.21 -19.08
C GLY A 289 -9.56 -20.75 -18.04
N ALA A 290 -9.55 -20.16 -16.83
CA ALA A 290 -8.71 -20.58 -15.70
C ALA A 290 -9.51 -21.21 -14.55
N ALA A 291 -10.83 -21.45 -14.71
CA ALA A 291 -11.69 -21.94 -13.63
C ALA A 291 -11.33 -23.36 -13.15
N HIS A 292 -10.60 -24.13 -13.97
CA HIS A 292 -10.12 -25.49 -13.66
C HIS A 292 -8.86 -25.49 -12.75
N LEU A 293 -8.20 -24.37 -12.56
CA LEU A 293 -6.95 -24.30 -11.80
C LEU A 293 -7.19 -24.50 -10.31
N ARG A 294 -6.27 -25.22 -9.69
CA ARG A 294 -6.27 -25.40 -8.23
C ARG A 294 -5.64 -24.18 -7.54
N LEU A 295 -6.19 -23.83 -6.39
CA LEU A 295 -5.56 -22.89 -5.49
C LEU A 295 -4.45 -23.60 -4.71
N ILE A 296 -3.22 -23.14 -4.82
CA ILE A 296 -2.06 -23.74 -4.14
C ILE A 296 -1.75 -23.06 -2.81
N ARG A 297 -2.19 -21.82 -2.62
CA ARG A 297 -2.01 -21.08 -1.36
C ARG A 297 -3.03 -19.96 -1.22
N SER A 298 -3.36 -19.66 0.03
CA SER A 298 -4.05 -18.44 0.44
C SER A 298 -3.39 -17.82 1.67
N TRP A 299 -3.54 -16.51 1.82
CA TRP A 299 -3.05 -15.79 3.00
C TRP A 299 -3.87 -14.53 3.21
N ALA A 300 -3.75 -13.94 4.40
CA ALA A 300 -4.33 -12.66 4.72
C ALA A 300 -3.25 -11.66 5.15
N GLY A 301 -3.53 -10.38 4.96
CA GLY A 301 -2.79 -9.26 5.50
C GLY A 301 -3.73 -8.29 6.21
N VAL A 302 -3.17 -7.42 7.02
CA VAL A 302 -3.92 -6.35 7.69
C VAL A 302 -3.45 -5.02 7.15
N VAL A 303 -4.37 -4.27 6.57
CA VAL A 303 -4.14 -2.91 6.08
C VAL A 303 -4.80 -1.90 7.00
N GLU A 304 -4.26 -0.70 7.07
CA GLU A 304 -4.88 0.42 7.76
C GLU A 304 -5.70 1.28 6.80
N ASN A 305 -6.74 1.90 7.33
CA ASN A 305 -7.58 2.83 6.58
C ASN A 305 -7.83 4.09 7.38
N THR A 306 -7.74 5.21 6.70
CA THR A 306 -8.17 6.53 7.18
C THR A 306 -9.65 6.76 6.84
N PRO A 307 -10.34 7.71 7.50
CA PRO A 307 -11.75 8.00 7.22
C PRO A 307 -12.05 8.37 5.76
N ASP A 308 -11.18 9.12 5.12
CA ASP A 308 -11.34 9.58 3.72
C ASP A 308 -10.64 8.67 2.69
N GLY A 309 -9.83 7.71 3.14
CA GLY A 309 -9.08 6.81 2.27
C GLY A 309 -7.80 7.40 1.69
N LEU A 310 -7.43 8.61 2.07
CA LEU A 310 -6.18 9.24 1.66
C LEU A 310 -5.05 8.96 2.67
N PRO A 311 -3.79 8.97 2.26
CA PRO A 311 -2.65 8.91 3.17
C PRO A 311 -2.68 10.01 4.23
N VAL A 312 -2.01 9.77 5.36
CA VAL A 312 -1.54 10.83 6.25
C VAL A 312 -0.03 10.88 6.17
N VAL A 313 0.51 12.04 5.82
CA VAL A 313 1.94 12.35 5.89
C VAL A 313 2.04 13.75 6.49
N ASP A 314 2.36 13.81 7.77
CA ASP A 314 2.37 15.06 8.51
C ASP A 314 3.50 15.08 9.55
N ARG A 315 4.17 16.22 9.68
CA ARG A 315 5.06 16.53 10.79
C ARG A 315 4.27 17.31 11.82
N LEU A 316 4.10 16.73 13.00
CA LEU A 316 3.32 17.35 14.05
C LEU A 316 3.91 18.70 14.48
N ARG A 317 3.07 19.57 15.04
CA ARG A 317 3.52 20.83 15.65
C ARG A 317 4.07 20.61 17.04
N ASP A 318 3.54 19.62 17.77
CA ASP A 318 3.94 19.24 19.11
C ASP A 318 3.70 17.72 19.29
N PRO A 319 4.77 16.92 19.45
CA PRO A 319 6.18 17.29 19.34
C PRO A 319 6.60 17.58 17.91
N ASP A 320 7.43 18.62 17.70
CA ASP A 320 7.78 19.17 16.39
C ASP A 320 8.71 18.28 15.55
N ASN A 321 9.22 17.20 16.13
CA ASN A 321 10.13 16.24 15.49
C ASN A 321 9.47 14.86 15.30
N PHE A 322 8.16 14.77 15.37
CA PHE A 322 7.44 13.53 15.15
C PHE A 322 6.66 13.59 13.83
N VAL A 323 6.97 12.64 12.93
CA VAL A 323 6.31 12.51 11.62
C VAL A 323 5.38 11.30 11.65
N VAL A 324 4.12 11.51 11.29
CA VAL A 324 3.13 10.45 11.11
C VAL A 324 3.05 10.09 9.63
N ALA A 325 3.18 8.82 9.30
CA ALA A 325 3.11 8.32 7.94
C ALA A 325 2.26 7.04 7.85
N THR A 326 1.08 7.15 7.25
CA THR A 326 0.20 6.03 6.91
C THR A 326 -0.37 6.20 5.51
N MET A 327 -0.50 5.12 4.76
CA MET A 327 -0.83 5.16 3.34
C MET A 327 -2.26 4.72 3.03
N SER A 328 -3.07 4.47 4.03
CA SER A 328 -4.49 4.10 3.85
C SER A 328 -4.71 2.98 2.83
N SER A 329 -4.10 1.82 3.05
CA SER A 329 -4.15 0.58 2.24
C SER A 329 -3.39 0.61 0.90
N VAL A 330 -2.87 1.75 0.45
CA VAL A 330 -2.23 1.87 -0.87
C VAL A 330 -0.70 2.02 -0.79
N GLY A 331 -0.13 1.75 0.37
CA GLY A 331 1.28 2.01 0.68
C GLY A 331 2.27 1.29 -0.21
N PHE A 332 1.94 0.10 -0.71
CA PHE A 332 2.85 -0.63 -1.58
C PHE A 332 3.09 0.14 -2.89
N GLY A 333 2.03 0.46 -3.62
CA GLY A 333 2.15 1.18 -4.88
C GLY A 333 2.76 2.57 -4.70
N LEU A 334 2.31 3.30 -3.67
CA LEU A 334 2.84 4.64 -3.39
C LEU A 334 4.28 4.65 -2.87
N SER A 335 4.85 3.49 -2.49
CA SER A 335 6.11 3.45 -1.73
C SER A 335 7.27 4.24 -2.34
N PRO A 336 7.54 4.25 -3.65
CA PRO A 336 8.65 5.04 -4.19
C PRO A 336 8.48 6.54 -3.93
N ALA A 337 7.28 7.05 -4.18
CA ALA A 337 6.97 8.47 -4.07
C ALA A 337 6.71 8.90 -2.62
N SER A 338 5.97 8.10 -1.85
CA SER A 338 5.69 8.44 -0.45
C SER A 338 6.96 8.43 0.40
N GLY A 339 7.86 7.45 0.19
CA GLY A 339 9.15 7.43 0.87
C GLY A 339 10.00 8.65 0.55
N LYS A 340 10.04 9.07 -0.73
CA LYS A 340 10.70 10.29 -1.16
C LYS A 340 10.09 11.53 -0.49
N GLY A 341 8.76 11.64 -0.52
CA GLY A 341 8.05 12.76 0.11
C GLY A 341 8.25 12.84 1.62
N ILE A 342 8.26 11.70 2.33
CA ILE A 342 8.58 11.63 3.77
C ILE A 342 10.03 12.07 4.00
N SER A 343 10.97 11.59 3.20
CA SER A 343 12.37 11.98 3.30
C SER A 343 12.56 13.50 3.13
N GLU A 344 11.92 14.10 2.11
CA GLU A 344 11.97 15.55 1.88
C GLU A 344 11.30 16.34 3.02
N LEU A 345 10.16 15.85 3.56
CA LEU A 345 9.49 16.45 4.70
C LEU A 345 10.39 16.45 5.95
N VAL A 346 11.10 15.34 6.20
CA VAL A 346 12.04 15.23 7.34
C VAL A 346 13.20 16.20 7.17
N GLN A 347 13.82 16.28 6.00
CA GLN A 347 15.04 17.06 5.74
C GLN A 347 14.76 18.55 5.52
N HIS A 348 13.65 18.89 4.85
CA HIS A 348 13.39 20.24 4.35
C HIS A 348 12.07 20.85 4.84
N GLY A 349 11.27 20.08 5.61
CA GLY A 349 9.96 20.53 6.10
C GLY A 349 8.88 20.62 5.02
N ARG A 350 9.14 20.16 3.80
CA ARG A 350 8.20 20.19 2.66
C ARG A 350 8.52 19.10 1.65
N CYS A 351 7.53 18.75 0.82
CA CYS A 351 7.70 17.90 -0.34
C CYS A 351 7.84 18.76 -1.61
N SER A 352 8.77 18.41 -2.50
CA SER A 352 9.08 19.21 -3.69
C SER A 352 8.13 18.96 -4.86
N PHE A 353 7.43 17.80 -4.87
CA PHE A 353 6.62 17.33 -6.01
C PHE A 353 5.14 17.10 -5.66
N ALA A 354 4.76 17.24 -4.40
CA ALA A 354 3.37 17.10 -3.95
C ALA A 354 3.03 18.12 -2.86
N ASP A 355 1.83 18.66 -2.91
CA ASP A 355 1.27 19.43 -1.80
C ASP A 355 0.76 18.46 -0.72
N LEU A 356 1.40 18.47 0.44
CA LEU A 356 1.04 17.64 1.58
C LEU A 356 -0.06 18.25 2.46
N SER A 357 -0.54 19.44 2.16
CA SER A 357 -1.57 20.12 2.98
C SER A 357 -2.85 19.29 3.11
N ALA A 358 -3.26 18.61 2.03
CA ALA A 358 -4.40 17.70 2.02
C ALA A 358 -4.14 16.37 2.76
N LEU A 359 -2.90 16.09 3.15
CA LEU A 359 -2.50 14.85 3.83
C LEU A 359 -2.21 15.06 5.32
N ARG A 360 -2.42 16.25 5.84
CA ARG A 360 -2.19 16.58 7.24
C ARG A 360 -3.19 15.88 8.17
N LEU A 361 -2.74 15.62 9.39
CA LEU A 361 -3.54 14.94 10.40
C LEU A 361 -4.72 15.80 10.88
N ASP A 362 -4.54 17.12 10.93
CA ASP A 362 -5.55 18.07 11.42
C ASP A 362 -6.86 18.09 10.60
N ARG A 363 -6.87 17.54 9.38
CA ARG A 363 -8.09 17.35 8.58
C ARG A 363 -9.12 16.40 9.22
N PHE A 364 -8.70 15.65 10.24
CA PHE A 364 -9.56 14.71 10.97
C PHE A 364 -10.05 15.24 12.32
N ALA A 365 -9.90 16.54 12.60
CA ALA A 365 -10.32 17.14 13.88
C ALA A 365 -11.80 16.86 14.21
N ASP A 366 -12.67 16.87 13.19
CA ASP A 366 -14.12 16.71 13.34
C ASP A 366 -14.65 15.36 12.82
N VAL A 367 -13.78 14.34 12.73
CA VAL A 367 -14.21 13.00 12.27
C VAL A 367 -15.12 12.37 13.32
N PRO A 368 -16.35 11.96 12.95
CA PRO A 368 -17.26 11.33 13.89
C PRO A 368 -16.73 9.97 14.32
N PRO A 369 -16.96 9.56 15.61
CA PRO A 369 -16.47 8.30 16.15
C PRO A 369 -16.93 7.05 15.37
N ASP A 370 -18.11 7.13 14.76
CA ASP A 370 -18.75 6.06 13.96
C ASP A 370 -18.38 6.09 12.47
N TRP A 371 -17.29 6.78 12.09
CA TRP A 371 -16.87 6.89 10.69
C TRP A 371 -16.63 5.52 10.03
N ARG A 372 -16.16 4.54 10.81
CA ARG A 372 -15.89 3.17 10.35
C ARG A 372 -17.16 2.49 9.86
N GLU A 373 -18.24 2.60 10.61
CA GLU A 373 -19.56 2.07 10.29
C GLU A 373 -20.17 2.79 9.08
N ARG A 374 -20.04 4.10 9.02
CA ARG A 374 -20.53 4.94 7.92
C ARG A 374 -19.79 4.62 6.61
N ARG A 375 -18.52 4.30 6.67
CA ARG A 375 -17.73 3.89 5.50
C ARG A 375 -18.20 2.56 4.92
N GLY A 376 -18.93 1.74 5.71
CA GLY A 376 -19.69 0.56 5.26
C GLY A 376 -18.88 -0.46 4.49
N TRP A 377 -17.65 -0.73 4.90
CA TRP A 377 -16.93 -1.91 4.50
C TRP A 377 -17.49 -3.10 5.28
N VAL A 378 -18.75 -3.37 5.03
CA VAL A 378 -19.37 -4.58 5.52
C VAL A 378 -19.19 -5.64 4.45
N ALA A 379 -18.90 -6.84 4.88
CA ALA A 379 -18.74 -8.05 4.09
C ALA A 379 -19.98 -8.47 3.24
N ALA A 380 -20.75 -7.53 2.70
CA ALA A 380 -21.83 -7.79 1.78
C ALA A 380 -21.33 -7.62 0.34
N PRO A 381 -21.20 -8.71 -0.43
CA PRO A 381 -20.75 -8.66 -1.83
C PRO A 381 -21.53 -7.64 -2.67
N ASP A 382 -22.82 -7.47 -2.38
CA ASP A 382 -23.75 -6.65 -3.16
C ASP A 382 -23.56 -5.14 -2.98
N ARG A 383 -22.84 -4.69 -1.95
CA ARG A 383 -22.59 -3.27 -1.67
C ARG A 383 -21.29 -2.72 -2.25
N ILE A 384 -20.38 -3.58 -2.68
CA ILE A 384 -19.06 -3.16 -3.17
C ILE A 384 -19.17 -2.49 -4.53
N ASP A 385 -20.00 -3.01 -5.42
CA ASP A 385 -20.19 -2.45 -6.76
C ASP A 385 -20.99 -1.16 -6.72
N ALA A 386 -22.02 -1.07 -5.87
CA ALA A 386 -22.78 0.16 -5.65
C ALA A 386 -21.91 1.28 -5.07
N ARG A 387 -21.02 0.98 -4.12
CA ARG A 387 -20.21 1.98 -3.46
C ARG A 387 -18.96 2.39 -4.24
N ARG A 388 -18.39 1.54 -5.10
CA ARG A 388 -17.40 1.98 -6.09
C ARG A 388 -18.00 2.98 -7.07
N ALA A 389 -19.28 2.83 -7.41
CA ALA A 389 -20.03 3.82 -8.19
C ALA A 389 -20.26 5.13 -7.42
N GLU A 390 -20.54 5.07 -6.11
CA GLU A 390 -20.67 6.25 -5.25
C GLU A 390 -19.34 6.99 -5.05
N LEU A 391 -18.24 6.25 -4.77
CA LEU A 391 -16.91 6.85 -4.64
C LEU A 391 -16.40 7.42 -5.96
N ALA A 392 -16.82 6.88 -7.11
CA ALA A 392 -16.57 7.49 -8.42
C ALA A 392 -17.37 8.79 -8.62
N GLY A 393 -18.50 8.95 -7.92
CA GLY A 393 -19.31 10.17 -7.92
C GLY A 393 -18.86 11.25 -6.94
N VAL A 394 -18.06 10.91 -5.94
CA VAL A 394 -17.56 11.83 -4.89
C VAL A 394 -16.21 12.46 -5.27
N VAL A 395 -15.49 11.89 -6.24
CA VAL A 395 -14.31 12.53 -6.84
C VAL A 395 -14.77 13.42 -8.00
N ARG A 396 -15.52 14.46 -7.66
CA ARG A 396 -15.78 15.60 -8.53
C ARG A 396 -14.95 16.79 -8.11
#